data_62291718014965197142dcf47cd1ea2e
#
_entry.id   62291718014965197142dcf47cd1ea2e
#
_cell.length_a   1.000
_cell.length_b   1.000
_cell.length_c   1.000
_cell.angle_alpha   90.00
_cell.angle_beta   90.00
_cell.angle_gamma   90.00
#
_symmetry.space_group_name_H-M   'P 1'
#
loop_
_entity.id
_entity.type
_entity.pdbx_description
1 polymer ?
#
loop_
_entity_poly.entity_id
_entity_poly.type
_entity_poly.pdbx_seq_one_letter_code
_entity_poly.pdbx_strand_id
1 'polypeptide(L)'
;SLRDLNVTTGEEYMPQTGKSENTIQFNYYIGDQLINVKYRDGRKNFKLYKGAEKIFYNINSIIGYDACVIVEGEMDVLALHEAGVTNAISVPNGATLNTNNLDYLDNCIDYFEDKEKIILAVDSDEAGQALQTELIRRLGSEVCYLATFDDCKDANEYLQKYGKQKLAERVTGAKPVPLENVTTFRDIEDEVTDFVRNGFKPGYQVGLQNFDDIFSTYTGQFITVTGIPSSGKSDFVDQMVVGYNNNYGWKTAFASPENAPTYLHAHKLMRKVWGDMPNKGDIGGSKWNQVAQHVNDNFFFIDMERYTLESVLRKGAELVKRKGIKCLVIDPYNKVRDVDCNTEDVNRYTMELSLIH
;
A
#
# COMPACT_ATOMS: atom_id res chain seq x y z
N SER A 1 22.56 15.64 -16.15
CA SER A 1 23.17 16.59 -15.19
C SER A 1 22.27 16.74 -13.96
N LEU A 2 22.80 17.25 -12.84
CA LEU A 2 21.98 17.49 -11.63
C LEU A 2 20.82 18.45 -11.89
N ARG A 3 20.99 19.36 -12.84
CA ARG A 3 19.90 20.27 -13.26
C ARG A 3 18.76 19.55 -13.94
N ASP A 4 19.05 18.54 -14.76
CA ASP A 4 18.04 17.75 -15.46
C ASP A 4 17.19 16.93 -14.47
N LEU A 5 17.75 16.65 -13.29
CA LEU A 5 17.08 15.95 -12.19
C LEU A 5 16.53 16.91 -11.13
N ASN A 6 16.41 18.19 -11.43
CA ASN A 6 15.81 19.19 -10.55
C ASN A 6 16.47 19.27 -9.16
N VAL A 7 17.81 19.06 -9.09
CA VAL A 7 18.58 19.17 -7.84
C VAL A 7 19.13 20.58 -7.72
N THR A 8 18.86 21.22 -6.60
CA THR A 8 19.36 22.56 -6.25
C THR A 8 20.04 22.53 -4.88
N THR A 9 20.62 23.64 -4.47
CA THR A 9 21.20 23.82 -3.14
C THR A 9 20.73 25.14 -2.55
N GLY A 10 20.62 25.20 -1.24
CA GLY A 10 20.22 26.41 -0.54
C GLY A 10 20.24 26.21 0.97
N GLU A 11 20.05 27.28 1.71
CA GLU A 11 19.91 27.22 3.15
C GLU A 11 18.47 26.88 3.53
N GLU A 12 18.31 25.96 4.50
CA GLU A 12 17.01 25.58 5.03
C GLU A 12 17.11 25.24 6.52
N TYR A 13 16.10 25.60 7.28
CA TYR A 13 16.01 25.24 8.69
C TYR A 13 15.77 23.75 8.87
N MET A 14 16.68 23.08 9.57
CA MET A 14 16.64 21.65 9.85
C MET A 14 16.24 21.43 11.31
N PRO A 15 15.04 20.85 11.57
CA PRO A 15 14.54 20.62 12.94
C PRO A 15 15.49 19.74 13.77
N GLN A 16 16.18 18.79 13.12
CA GLN A 16 17.08 17.85 13.79
C GLN A 16 18.35 18.55 14.37
N THR A 17 18.78 19.65 13.78
CA THR A 17 19.91 20.42 14.25
C THR A 17 19.51 21.73 14.96
N GLY A 18 18.24 22.15 14.82
CA GLY A 18 17.72 23.42 15.35
C GLY A 18 18.32 24.66 14.69
N LYS A 19 18.90 24.55 13.48
CA LYS A 19 19.60 25.63 12.76
C LYS A 19 19.28 25.61 11.28
N SER A 20 19.55 26.74 10.60
CA SER A 20 19.65 26.78 9.14
C SER A 20 20.97 26.15 8.72
N GLU A 21 20.87 25.19 7.80
CA GLU A 21 21.98 24.42 7.25
C GLU A 21 21.98 24.53 5.72
N ASN A 22 23.17 24.42 5.12
CA ASN A 22 23.25 24.23 3.68
C ASN A 22 22.72 22.84 3.33
N THR A 23 21.74 22.81 2.42
CA THR A 23 21.06 21.59 2.03
C THR A 23 21.15 21.33 0.54
N ILE A 24 21.17 20.06 0.18
CA ILE A 24 20.80 19.59 -1.15
C ILE A 24 19.28 19.55 -1.17
N GLN A 25 18.68 20.10 -2.21
CA GLN A 25 17.23 20.19 -2.38
C GLN A 25 16.84 19.37 -3.60
N PHE A 26 16.03 18.34 -3.36
CA PHE A 26 15.41 17.54 -4.40
C PHE A 26 14.02 18.11 -4.64
N ASN A 27 13.81 18.65 -5.84
CA ASN A 27 12.56 19.32 -6.18
C ASN A 27 11.67 18.34 -6.96
N TYR A 28 10.44 18.13 -6.49
CA TYR A 28 9.46 17.19 -7.03
C TYR A 28 8.46 17.94 -7.90
N TYR A 29 8.37 17.56 -9.16
CA TYR A 29 7.51 18.22 -10.14
C TYR A 29 6.48 17.27 -10.74
N ILE A 30 5.28 17.81 -11.03
CA ILE A 30 4.31 17.23 -11.97
C ILE A 30 4.18 18.23 -13.12
N GLY A 31 4.55 17.81 -14.34
CA GLY A 31 4.75 18.75 -15.44
C GLY A 31 5.78 19.83 -15.05
N ASP A 32 5.39 21.08 -15.14
CA ASP A 32 6.22 22.22 -14.77
C ASP A 32 5.91 22.77 -13.35
N GLN A 33 4.96 22.15 -12.65
CA GLN A 33 4.54 22.60 -11.32
C GLN A 33 5.39 21.95 -10.23
N LEU A 34 6.02 22.77 -9.36
CA LEU A 34 6.69 22.29 -8.15
C LEU A 34 5.65 21.87 -7.11
N ILE A 35 5.66 20.61 -6.73
CA ILE A 35 4.72 20.00 -5.78
C ILE A 35 5.33 19.89 -4.39
N ASN A 36 6.60 19.46 -4.29
CA ASN A 36 7.27 19.25 -3.01
C ASN A 36 8.77 19.50 -3.12
N VAL A 37 9.43 19.66 -1.98
CA VAL A 37 10.88 19.75 -1.87
C VAL A 37 11.35 18.87 -0.72
N LYS A 38 12.33 18.02 -0.97
CA LYS A 38 13.04 17.27 0.08
C LYS A 38 14.42 17.85 0.28
N TYR A 39 14.70 18.20 1.51
CA TYR A 39 15.96 18.80 1.94
C TYR A 39 16.83 17.74 2.59
N ARG A 40 18.12 17.74 2.28
CA ARG A 40 19.14 16.88 2.89
C ARG A 40 20.34 17.72 3.31
N ASP A 41 20.65 17.71 4.60
CA ASP A 41 21.87 18.38 5.11
C ASP A 41 23.13 17.51 4.99
N GLY A 42 24.27 18.06 5.36
CA GLY A 42 25.57 17.37 5.33
C GLY A 42 25.68 16.19 6.31
N ARG A 43 24.78 16.07 7.28
CA ARG A 43 24.73 14.99 8.28
C ARG A 43 23.75 13.89 7.91
N LYS A 44 23.19 13.95 6.70
CA LYS A 44 22.14 13.04 6.20
C LYS A 44 20.81 13.14 6.97
N ASN A 45 20.48 14.29 7.57
CA ASN A 45 19.14 14.56 8.04
C ASN A 45 18.27 14.97 6.86
N PHE A 46 17.01 14.55 6.90
CA PHE A 46 16.03 14.80 5.84
C PHE A 46 14.83 15.55 6.38
N LYS A 47 14.26 16.39 5.52
CA LYS A 47 13.02 17.12 5.79
C LYS A 47 12.26 17.28 4.48
N LEU A 48 10.95 16.99 4.48
CA LEU A 48 10.02 17.37 3.41
C LEU A 48 9.40 18.73 3.72
N TYR A 49 9.02 19.47 2.68
CA TYR A 49 8.27 20.70 2.87
C TYR A 49 6.92 20.39 3.55
N LYS A 50 6.63 21.10 4.64
CA LYS A 50 5.49 20.80 5.50
C LYS A 50 4.17 21.04 4.78
N GLY A 51 3.30 20.02 4.75
CA GLY A 51 1.96 20.10 4.17
C GLY A 51 1.92 20.00 2.65
N ALA A 52 3.06 19.79 1.98
CA ALA A 52 3.09 19.51 0.54
C ALA A 52 2.62 18.08 0.25
N GLU A 53 2.02 17.92 -0.91
CA GLU A 53 1.58 16.62 -1.41
C GLU A 53 2.79 15.70 -1.62
N LYS A 54 2.63 14.43 -1.31
CA LYS A 54 3.66 13.42 -1.54
C LYS A 54 3.46 12.81 -2.92
N ILE A 55 4.52 12.84 -3.71
CA ILE A 55 4.59 12.20 -5.04
C ILE A 55 5.94 11.51 -5.16
N PHE A 56 6.13 10.67 -6.17
CA PHE A 56 7.45 10.15 -6.49
C PHE A 56 8.38 11.27 -6.97
N TYR A 57 9.63 11.23 -6.53
CA TYR A 57 10.66 12.08 -7.10
C TYR A 57 10.92 11.69 -8.56
N ASN A 58 11.10 12.70 -9.42
CA ASN A 58 11.35 12.54 -10.84
C ASN A 58 10.21 11.85 -11.63
N ILE A 59 8.96 11.93 -11.17
CA ILE A 59 7.81 11.25 -11.77
C ILE A 59 7.63 11.56 -13.27
N ASN A 60 7.95 12.77 -13.70
CA ASN A 60 7.86 13.18 -15.10
C ASN A 60 8.75 12.32 -16.03
N SER A 61 9.81 11.70 -15.50
CA SER A 61 10.76 10.93 -16.29
C SER A 61 10.19 9.62 -16.85
N ILE A 62 9.06 9.15 -16.32
CA ILE A 62 8.43 7.91 -16.79
C ILE A 62 7.32 8.15 -17.80
N ILE A 63 6.99 9.41 -18.09
CA ILE A 63 5.95 9.75 -19.08
C ILE A 63 6.44 9.37 -20.48
N GLY A 64 5.60 8.61 -21.20
CA GLY A 64 5.89 8.16 -22.57
C GLY A 64 6.86 6.97 -22.67
N TYR A 65 7.21 6.34 -21.53
CA TYR A 65 7.96 5.09 -21.49
C TYR A 65 7.06 3.94 -21.05
N ASP A 66 7.17 2.80 -21.68
CA ASP A 66 6.47 1.56 -21.29
C ASP A 66 7.09 0.90 -20.05
N ALA A 67 8.28 1.35 -19.64
CA ALA A 67 9.00 0.84 -18.48
C ALA A 67 9.46 1.96 -17.56
N CYS A 68 9.52 1.64 -16.24
CA CYS A 68 10.11 2.53 -15.23
C CYS A 68 10.87 1.74 -14.16
N VAL A 69 11.71 2.45 -13.40
CA VAL A 69 12.47 1.91 -12.27
C VAL A 69 12.06 2.64 -11.00
N ILE A 70 11.68 1.91 -9.96
CA ILE A 70 11.35 2.45 -8.64
C ILE A 70 12.49 2.11 -7.68
N VAL A 71 13.05 3.11 -7.01
CA VAL A 71 14.07 3.00 -5.97
C VAL A 71 13.63 3.71 -4.68
N GLU A 72 14.38 3.56 -3.59
CA GLU A 72 14.01 4.16 -2.31
C GLU A 72 14.50 5.60 -2.14
N GLY A 73 15.64 5.96 -2.70
CA GLY A 73 16.27 7.24 -2.47
C GLY A 73 16.51 8.08 -3.73
N GLU A 74 16.49 9.39 -3.58
CA GLU A 74 16.82 10.31 -4.67
C GLU A 74 18.26 10.10 -5.16
N MET A 75 19.18 9.69 -4.25
CA MET A 75 20.57 9.40 -4.62
C MET A 75 20.68 8.19 -5.55
N ASP A 76 19.78 7.23 -5.44
CA ASP A 76 19.70 6.06 -6.32
C ASP A 76 19.20 6.45 -7.70
N VAL A 77 18.22 7.38 -7.77
CA VAL A 77 17.82 7.99 -9.04
C VAL A 77 19.00 8.68 -9.73
N LEU A 78 19.80 9.45 -8.98
CA LEU A 78 21.00 10.08 -9.53
C LEU A 78 22.02 9.04 -10.03
N ALA A 79 22.20 7.94 -9.28
CA ALA A 79 23.10 6.85 -9.65
C ALA A 79 22.66 6.14 -10.92
N LEU A 80 21.36 5.86 -11.04
CA LEU A 80 20.76 5.25 -12.23
C LEU A 80 20.86 6.17 -13.45
N HIS A 81 20.57 7.44 -13.28
CA HIS A 81 20.73 8.43 -14.36
C HIS A 81 22.19 8.52 -14.84
N GLU A 82 23.15 8.48 -13.93
CA GLU A 82 24.58 8.45 -14.24
C GLU A 82 24.98 7.17 -15.01
N ALA A 83 24.27 6.07 -14.77
CA ALA A 83 24.40 4.81 -15.53
C ALA A 83 23.63 4.78 -16.86
N GLY A 84 22.92 5.87 -17.19
CA GLY A 84 22.13 5.97 -18.44
C GLY A 84 20.68 5.47 -18.33
N VAL A 85 20.22 5.12 -17.12
CA VAL A 85 18.82 4.74 -16.83
C VAL A 85 18.06 6.00 -16.42
N THR A 86 17.36 6.63 -17.38
CA THR A 86 16.76 7.96 -17.19
C THR A 86 15.32 7.94 -16.69
N ASN A 87 14.62 6.80 -16.81
CA ASN A 87 13.24 6.58 -16.39
C ASN A 87 13.15 5.99 -14.96
N ALA A 88 13.99 6.49 -14.06
CA ALA A 88 14.03 6.10 -12.66
C ALA A 88 13.35 7.15 -11.77
N ILE A 89 12.58 6.67 -10.79
CA ILE A 89 11.86 7.47 -9.79
C ILE A 89 12.13 6.93 -8.40
N SER A 90 11.99 7.76 -7.36
CA SER A 90 12.12 7.29 -5.98
C SER A 90 10.93 7.66 -5.10
N VAL A 91 10.74 6.85 -4.05
CA VAL A 91 9.74 7.15 -3.02
C VAL A 91 10.19 8.35 -2.16
N PRO A 92 9.27 9.23 -1.71
CA PRO A 92 9.66 10.47 -1.03
C PRO A 92 10.18 10.26 0.39
N ASN A 93 9.72 9.23 1.09
CA ASN A 93 10.00 9.02 2.52
C ASN A 93 10.98 7.86 2.79
N GLY A 94 11.49 7.19 1.74
CA GLY A 94 12.17 5.90 1.89
C GLY A 94 11.20 4.77 2.29
N ALA A 95 11.73 3.56 2.44
CA ALA A 95 10.95 2.43 2.92
C ALA A 95 10.75 2.49 4.44
N THR A 96 9.61 2.00 4.91
CA THR A 96 9.29 1.80 6.32
C THR A 96 8.59 0.46 6.49
N LEU A 97 8.69 -0.15 7.66
CA LEU A 97 7.98 -1.41 7.96
C LEU A 97 6.44 -1.25 7.91
N ASN A 98 5.94 -0.02 8.09
CA ASN A 98 4.54 0.27 7.92
C ASN A 98 4.25 0.77 6.51
N THR A 99 3.91 -0.17 5.62
CA THR A 99 3.61 0.08 4.19
C THR A 99 2.14 0.38 3.90
N ASN A 100 1.29 0.50 4.92
CA ASN A 100 -0.15 0.67 4.73
C ASN A 100 -0.56 2.04 4.18
N ASN A 101 0.33 3.02 4.21
CA ASN A 101 0.04 4.39 3.78
C ASN A 101 1.08 4.89 2.75
N LEU A 102 0.87 4.50 1.49
CA LEU A 102 1.67 4.96 0.35
C LEU A 102 0.95 6.10 -0.38
N ASP A 103 0.71 7.24 0.31
CA ASP A 103 0.00 8.39 -0.25
C ASP A 103 0.58 8.83 -1.60
N TYR A 104 1.90 8.77 -1.74
CA TYR A 104 2.60 9.12 -2.98
C TYR A 104 2.25 8.18 -4.16
N LEU A 105 1.95 6.92 -3.87
CA LEU A 105 1.49 5.98 -4.89
C LEU A 105 0.02 6.25 -5.24
N ASP A 106 -0.81 6.55 -4.24
CA ASP A 106 -2.21 6.95 -4.47
C ASP A 106 -2.31 8.17 -5.39
N ASN A 107 -1.44 9.17 -5.16
CA ASN A 107 -1.41 10.42 -5.91
C ASN A 107 -0.81 10.26 -7.32
N CYS A 108 -0.06 9.19 -7.58
CA CYS A 108 0.65 8.96 -8.84
C CYS A 108 0.19 7.69 -9.57
N ILE A 109 -0.86 7.02 -9.14
CA ILE A 109 -1.24 5.70 -9.67
C ILE A 109 -1.49 5.73 -11.19
N ASP A 110 -2.05 6.81 -11.72
CA ASP A 110 -2.39 6.95 -13.13
C ASP A 110 -1.14 6.93 -14.05
N TYR A 111 0.05 7.24 -13.51
CA TYR A 111 1.32 7.16 -14.26
C TYR A 111 1.79 5.72 -14.49
N PHE A 112 1.19 4.74 -13.81
CA PHE A 112 1.56 3.34 -13.91
C PHE A 112 0.55 2.49 -14.69
N GLU A 113 -0.61 3.05 -15.07
CA GLU A 113 -1.68 2.30 -15.74
C GLU A 113 -1.24 1.68 -17.08
N ASP A 114 -0.37 2.38 -17.85
CA ASP A 114 0.10 1.94 -19.17
C ASP A 114 1.50 1.32 -19.13
N LYS A 115 2.04 0.97 -17.95
CA LYS A 115 3.38 0.39 -17.86
C LYS A 115 3.36 -1.11 -18.12
N GLU A 116 4.17 -1.54 -19.09
CA GLU A 116 4.41 -2.96 -19.36
C GLU A 116 5.46 -3.57 -18.44
N LYS A 117 6.37 -2.74 -17.90
CA LYS A 117 7.45 -3.19 -17.02
C LYS A 117 7.78 -2.17 -15.94
N ILE A 118 7.62 -2.59 -14.69
CA ILE A 118 7.97 -1.79 -13.50
C ILE A 118 9.08 -2.52 -12.75
N ILE A 119 10.29 -1.97 -12.79
CA ILE A 119 11.46 -2.58 -12.14
C ILE A 119 11.55 -2.04 -10.71
N LEU A 120 11.42 -2.92 -9.74
CA LEU A 120 11.58 -2.62 -8.32
C LEU A 120 13.05 -2.86 -7.95
N ALA A 121 13.78 -1.79 -7.71
CA ALA A 121 15.20 -1.76 -7.37
C ALA A 121 15.39 -1.11 -6.00
N VAL A 122 14.61 -1.60 -5.02
CA VAL A 122 14.59 -1.12 -3.63
C VAL A 122 15.74 -1.72 -2.81
N ASP A 123 15.96 -1.17 -1.62
CA ASP A 123 17.03 -1.60 -0.71
C ASP A 123 16.85 -3.08 -0.31
N SER A 124 17.94 -3.76 -0.01
CA SER A 124 17.92 -5.18 0.36
C SER A 124 17.54 -5.44 1.81
N ASP A 125 17.27 -4.38 2.61
CA ASP A 125 16.90 -4.51 4.01
C ASP A 125 15.40 -4.86 4.19
N GLU A 126 15.00 -5.13 5.44
CA GLU A 126 13.63 -5.55 5.79
C GLU A 126 12.58 -4.51 5.38
N ALA A 127 12.89 -3.22 5.49
CA ALA A 127 11.98 -2.15 5.10
C ALA A 127 11.80 -2.08 3.57
N GLY A 128 12.87 -2.27 2.80
CA GLY A 128 12.82 -2.35 1.35
C GLY A 128 12.05 -3.55 0.86
N GLN A 129 12.20 -4.72 1.49
CA GLN A 129 11.41 -5.91 1.17
C GLN A 129 9.91 -5.71 1.45
N ALA A 130 9.54 -5.04 2.56
CA ALA A 130 8.17 -4.71 2.87
C ALA A 130 7.58 -3.75 1.83
N LEU A 131 8.34 -2.73 1.43
CA LEU A 131 7.95 -1.80 0.36
C LEU A 131 7.77 -2.55 -0.97
N GLN A 132 8.71 -3.42 -1.36
CA GLN A 132 8.64 -4.23 -2.57
C GLN A 132 7.36 -5.06 -2.62
N THR A 133 7.05 -5.77 -1.54
CA THR A 133 5.85 -6.60 -1.42
C THR A 133 4.58 -5.76 -1.62
N GLU A 134 4.49 -4.59 -1.01
CA GLU A 134 3.32 -3.72 -1.12
C GLU A 134 3.21 -3.09 -2.52
N LEU A 135 4.33 -2.70 -3.15
CA LEU A 135 4.33 -2.22 -4.53
C LEU A 135 3.85 -3.29 -5.50
N ILE A 136 4.35 -4.55 -5.38
CA ILE A 136 3.88 -5.67 -6.19
C ILE A 136 2.37 -5.88 -6.02
N ARG A 137 1.89 -5.88 -4.79
CA ARG A 137 0.47 -6.07 -4.49
C ARG A 137 -0.42 -4.99 -5.13
N ARG A 138 0.06 -3.76 -5.20
CA ARG A 138 -0.73 -2.62 -5.69
C ARG A 138 -0.58 -2.37 -7.20
N LEU A 139 0.59 -2.63 -7.76
CA LEU A 139 0.87 -2.41 -9.17
C LEU A 139 0.57 -3.64 -10.05
N GLY A 140 0.59 -4.84 -9.45
CA GLY A 140 0.39 -6.11 -10.13
C GLY A 140 1.72 -6.85 -10.36
N SER A 141 1.74 -8.15 -10.03
CA SER A 141 2.94 -8.98 -10.19
C SER A 141 3.32 -9.19 -11.66
N GLU A 142 2.35 -9.12 -12.56
CA GLU A 142 2.50 -9.34 -14.00
C GLU A 142 3.37 -8.28 -14.70
N VAL A 143 3.40 -7.05 -14.15
CA VAL A 143 4.20 -5.94 -14.69
C VAL A 143 5.45 -5.65 -13.84
N CYS A 144 5.56 -6.25 -12.65
CA CYS A 144 6.67 -6.01 -11.74
C CYS A 144 7.87 -6.93 -12.02
N TYR A 145 9.06 -6.35 -11.96
CA TYR A 145 10.34 -7.03 -12.11
C TYR A 145 11.27 -6.65 -10.96
N LEU A 146 12.11 -7.57 -10.52
CA LEU A 146 13.01 -7.39 -9.38
C LEU A 146 14.45 -7.20 -9.86
N ALA A 147 15.09 -6.13 -9.42
CA ALA A 147 16.53 -5.91 -9.54
C ALA A 147 17.15 -5.91 -8.14
N THR A 148 18.09 -6.80 -7.90
CA THR A 148 18.83 -6.92 -6.63
C THR A 148 20.29 -6.51 -6.81
N PHE A 149 20.91 -5.96 -5.78
CA PHE A 149 22.26 -5.38 -5.84
C PHE A 149 23.33 -6.27 -5.18
N ASP A 150 23.12 -7.57 -5.16
CA ASP A 150 24.04 -8.60 -4.62
C ASP A 150 24.50 -8.25 -3.18
N ASP A 151 25.76 -7.89 -3.03
CA ASP A 151 26.42 -7.53 -1.77
C ASP A 151 26.39 -6.01 -1.48
N CYS A 152 25.64 -5.22 -2.24
CA CYS A 152 25.41 -3.81 -2.02
C CYS A 152 24.00 -3.56 -1.49
N LYS A 153 23.83 -2.54 -0.68
CA LYS A 153 22.55 -2.18 -0.11
C LYS A 153 21.60 -1.61 -1.16
N ASP A 154 22.11 -0.69 -1.99
CA ASP A 154 21.34 0.15 -2.89
C ASP A 154 22.05 0.37 -4.24
N ALA A 155 21.38 1.03 -5.18
CA ALA A 155 21.91 1.33 -6.51
C ALA A 155 23.12 2.25 -6.47
N ASN A 156 23.16 3.19 -5.54
CA ASN A 156 24.27 4.14 -5.42
C ASN A 156 25.55 3.44 -4.93
N GLU A 157 25.45 2.54 -3.95
CA GLU A 157 26.59 1.73 -3.50
C GLU A 157 27.07 0.80 -4.63
N TYR A 158 26.14 0.19 -5.37
CA TYR A 158 26.48 -0.67 -6.49
C TYR A 158 27.19 0.10 -7.62
N LEU A 159 26.75 1.34 -7.92
CA LEU A 159 27.45 2.22 -8.87
C LEU A 159 28.89 2.49 -8.44
N GLN A 160 29.09 2.82 -7.18
CA GLN A 160 30.42 3.13 -6.65
C GLN A 160 31.38 1.93 -6.71
N LYS A 161 30.86 0.73 -6.47
CA LYS A 161 31.64 -0.51 -6.43
C LYS A 161 31.90 -1.11 -7.79
N TYR A 162 30.89 -1.16 -8.65
CA TYR A 162 30.93 -1.91 -9.89
C TYR A 162 30.88 -1.06 -11.16
N GLY A 163 30.58 0.24 -11.04
CA GLY A 163 30.53 1.20 -12.15
C GLY A 163 29.24 1.19 -12.95
N LYS A 164 29.14 2.18 -13.84
CA LYS A 164 27.91 2.54 -14.58
C LYS A 164 27.35 1.39 -15.42
N GLN A 165 28.22 0.75 -16.18
CA GLN A 165 27.80 -0.30 -17.11
C GLN A 165 27.14 -1.47 -16.37
N LYS A 166 27.76 -1.94 -15.27
CA LYS A 166 27.24 -3.05 -14.48
C LYS A 166 25.93 -2.69 -13.79
N LEU A 167 25.78 -1.43 -13.33
CA LEU A 167 24.51 -0.97 -12.76
C LEU A 167 23.38 -1.00 -13.82
N ALA A 168 23.65 -0.47 -15.03
CA ALA A 168 22.68 -0.52 -16.12
C ALA A 168 22.31 -1.96 -16.50
N GLU A 169 23.31 -2.86 -16.63
CA GLU A 169 23.09 -4.28 -16.90
C GLU A 169 22.25 -4.95 -15.81
N ARG A 170 22.48 -4.61 -14.54
CA ARG A 170 21.72 -5.16 -13.39
C ARG A 170 20.25 -4.79 -13.47
N VAL A 171 19.94 -3.55 -13.75
CA VAL A 171 18.56 -3.07 -13.85
C VAL A 171 17.87 -3.58 -15.11
N THR A 172 18.54 -3.53 -16.26
CA THR A 172 17.96 -4.06 -17.51
C THR A 172 17.74 -5.57 -17.47
N GLY A 173 18.59 -6.30 -16.72
CA GLY A 173 18.48 -7.74 -16.45
C GLY A 173 17.54 -8.11 -15.31
N ALA A 174 16.71 -7.18 -14.82
CA ALA A 174 15.72 -7.46 -13.78
C ALA A 174 14.85 -8.66 -14.17
N LYS A 175 14.59 -9.53 -13.20
CA LYS A 175 13.78 -10.75 -13.37
C LYS A 175 12.32 -10.46 -13.05
N PRO A 176 11.36 -11.07 -13.78
CA PRO A 176 9.96 -10.97 -13.42
C PRO A 176 9.75 -11.50 -11.99
N VAL A 177 8.76 -10.93 -11.32
CA VAL A 177 8.27 -11.51 -10.06
C VAL A 177 7.91 -12.98 -10.33
N PRO A 178 8.30 -13.95 -9.47
CA PRO A 178 7.91 -15.34 -9.65
C PRO A 178 6.41 -15.46 -9.90
N LEU A 179 6.05 -16.40 -10.79
CA LEU A 179 4.64 -16.62 -11.14
C LEU A 179 3.80 -16.82 -9.88
N GLU A 180 2.76 -15.99 -9.73
CA GLU A 180 1.80 -16.19 -8.65
C GLU A 180 1.24 -17.63 -8.71
N ASN A 181 1.09 -18.23 -7.56
CA ASN A 181 0.55 -19.59 -7.39
C ASN A 181 1.39 -20.74 -7.96
N VAL A 182 2.66 -20.51 -8.32
CA VAL A 182 3.61 -21.58 -8.65
C VAL A 182 4.80 -21.49 -7.71
N THR A 183 4.78 -22.34 -6.69
CA THR A 183 5.83 -22.38 -5.65
C THR A 183 6.54 -23.71 -5.72
N THR A 184 7.86 -23.69 -5.84
CA THR A 184 8.67 -24.90 -5.68
C THR A 184 9.08 -25.06 -4.22
N PHE A 185 9.47 -26.27 -3.81
CA PHE A 185 9.95 -26.49 -2.44
C PHE A 185 11.15 -25.58 -2.08
N ARG A 186 12.03 -25.30 -3.05
CA ARG A 186 13.17 -24.40 -2.85
C ARG A 186 12.76 -22.97 -2.53
N ASP A 187 11.64 -22.54 -3.08
CA ASP A 187 11.12 -21.17 -2.87
C ASP A 187 10.58 -20.99 -1.44
N ILE A 188 10.18 -22.09 -0.77
CA ILE A 188 9.60 -22.11 0.58
C ILE A 188 10.41 -22.89 1.60
N GLU A 189 11.63 -23.34 1.26
CA GLU A 189 12.44 -24.18 2.14
C GLU A 189 12.76 -23.51 3.48
N ASP A 190 13.04 -22.21 3.46
CA ASP A 190 13.31 -21.42 4.67
C ASP A 190 12.05 -21.30 5.53
N GLU A 191 10.87 -21.06 4.92
CA GLU A 191 9.59 -20.99 5.63
C GLU A 191 9.20 -22.32 6.23
N VAL A 192 9.40 -23.41 5.48
CA VAL A 192 9.17 -24.77 5.99
C VAL A 192 10.12 -25.07 7.16
N THR A 193 11.37 -24.66 7.06
CA THR A 193 12.36 -24.84 8.12
C THR A 193 12.00 -24.03 9.37
N ASP A 194 11.58 -22.78 9.20
CA ASP A 194 11.09 -21.92 10.29
C ASP A 194 9.85 -22.52 10.94
N PHE A 195 8.89 -22.99 10.13
CA PHE A 195 7.69 -23.67 10.63
C PHE A 195 8.01 -24.93 11.45
N VAL A 196 8.92 -25.75 10.96
CA VAL A 196 9.32 -26.99 11.69
C VAL A 196 9.99 -26.65 13.03
N ARG A 197 10.73 -25.54 13.11
CA ARG A 197 11.43 -25.12 14.34
C ARG A 197 10.51 -24.42 15.33
N ASN A 198 9.65 -23.54 14.86
CA ASN A 198 8.96 -22.55 15.68
C ASN A 198 7.42 -22.72 15.68
N GLY A 199 6.87 -23.59 14.84
CA GLY A 199 5.43 -23.75 14.68
C GLY A 199 4.78 -22.64 13.87
N PHE A 200 3.45 -22.55 13.94
CA PHE A 200 2.69 -21.49 13.27
C PHE A 200 3.01 -20.10 13.83
N LYS A 201 3.30 -19.15 12.96
CA LYS A 201 3.30 -17.73 13.35
C LYS A 201 1.88 -17.32 13.72
N PRO A 202 1.69 -16.53 14.80
CA PRO A 202 0.37 -16.01 15.12
C PRO A 202 -0.14 -15.15 13.95
N GLY A 203 -1.40 -15.38 13.55
CA GLY A 203 -2.08 -14.53 12.58
C GLY A 203 -2.43 -13.17 13.15
N TYR A 204 -3.05 -12.34 12.32
CA TYR A 204 -3.54 -11.03 12.75
C TYR A 204 -4.71 -11.17 13.72
N GLN A 205 -4.65 -10.44 14.83
CA GLN A 205 -5.60 -10.49 15.93
C GLN A 205 -6.47 -9.22 15.95
N VAL A 206 -7.72 -9.39 16.37
CA VAL A 206 -8.71 -8.31 16.41
C VAL A 206 -8.49 -7.38 17.63
N GLY A 207 -7.92 -7.90 18.70
CA GLY A 207 -7.83 -7.23 20.02
C GLY A 207 -8.99 -7.60 20.96
N LEU A 208 -9.68 -8.72 20.68
CA LEU A 208 -10.72 -9.29 21.53
C LEU A 208 -10.18 -10.57 22.19
N GLN A 209 -9.73 -10.48 23.44
CA GLN A 209 -8.97 -11.53 24.13
C GLN A 209 -9.54 -12.95 23.93
N ASN A 210 -10.81 -13.18 24.30
CA ASN A 210 -11.40 -14.51 24.18
C ASN A 210 -11.61 -15.00 22.73
N PHE A 211 -11.64 -14.08 21.77
CA PHE A 211 -11.75 -14.41 20.35
C PHE A 211 -10.37 -14.66 19.77
N ASP A 212 -9.40 -13.84 20.10
CA ASP A 212 -8.02 -13.95 19.60
C ASP A 212 -7.30 -15.21 20.12
N ASP A 213 -7.78 -15.81 21.22
CA ASP A 213 -7.28 -17.09 21.75
C ASP A 213 -7.65 -18.28 20.84
N ILE A 214 -8.72 -18.15 20.02
CA ILE A 214 -9.27 -19.25 19.21
C ILE A 214 -9.24 -18.94 17.71
N PHE A 215 -9.07 -17.69 17.33
CA PHE A 215 -9.11 -17.27 15.93
C PHE A 215 -8.10 -16.18 15.63
N SER A 216 -7.37 -16.35 14.56
CA SER A 216 -6.53 -15.31 13.96
C SER A 216 -6.66 -15.34 12.44
N THR A 217 -6.43 -14.21 11.81
CA THR A 217 -6.61 -14.01 10.37
C THR A 217 -5.28 -13.92 9.67
N TYR A 218 -5.22 -14.42 8.46
CA TYR A 218 -4.08 -14.23 7.54
C TYR A 218 -4.56 -13.43 6.32
N THR A 219 -3.66 -12.71 5.68
CA THR A 219 -3.96 -12.07 4.38
C THR A 219 -4.28 -13.14 3.34
N GLY A 220 -5.21 -12.83 2.41
CA GLY A 220 -5.67 -13.80 1.42
C GLY A 220 -6.70 -14.80 1.94
N GLN A 221 -7.14 -14.70 3.19
CA GLN A 221 -8.12 -15.61 3.76
C GLN A 221 -9.56 -15.16 3.46
N PHE A 222 -10.38 -16.10 3.01
CA PHE A 222 -11.82 -15.92 2.89
C PHE A 222 -12.52 -16.35 4.21
N ILE A 223 -13.27 -15.41 4.80
CA ILE A 223 -13.92 -15.61 6.10
C ILE A 223 -15.43 -15.46 5.94
N THR A 224 -16.17 -16.50 6.31
CA THR A 224 -17.64 -16.48 6.34
C THR A 224 -18.15 -16.33 7.76
N VAL A 225 -18.90 -15.24 8.03
CA VAL A 225 -19.60 -15.03 9.30
C VAL A 225 -21.07 -15.33 9.11
N THR A 226 -21.57 -16.37 9.77
CA THR A 226 -22.96 -16.82 9.66
C THR A 226 -23.67 -16.83 11.02
N GLY A 227 -24.98 -16.85 11.02
CA GLY A 227 -25.82 -16.90 12.21
C GLY A 227 -27.25 -16.46 11.93
N ILE A 228 -28.11 -16.62 12.91
CA ILE A 228 -29.55 -16.25 12.81
C ILE A 228 -29.73 -14.73 12.60
N PRO A 229 -30.83 -14.29 11.99
CA PRO A 229 -31.15 -12.86 11.89
C PRO A 229 -31.08 -12.14 13.25
N SER A 230 -30.61 -10.90 13.24
CA SER A 230 -30.50 -10.04 14.43
C SER A 230 -29.53 -10.54 15.53
N SER A 231 -28.63 -11.49 15.22
CA SER A 231 -27.63 -12.00 16.18
C SER A 231 -26.37 -11.09 16.32
N GLY A 232 -26.34 -9.95 15.65
CA GLY A 232 -25.22 -9.01 15.74
C GLY A 232 -24.05 -9.30 14.78
N LYS A 233 -24.21 -10.15 13.75
CA LYS A 233 -23.13 -10.48 12.77
C LYS A 233 -22.42 -9.26 12.21
N SER A 234 -23.19 -8.33 11.63
CA SER A 234 -22.64 -7.12 11.01
C SER A 234 -21.92 -6.24 12.03
N ASP A 235 -22.45 -6.14 13.25
CA ASP A 235 -21.80 -5.38 14.33
C ASP A 235 -20.51 -6.04 14.79
N PHE A 236 -20.45 -7.37 14.82
CA PHE A 236 -19.26 -8.15 15.11
C PHE A 236 -18.18 -7.97 14.00
N VAL A 237 -18.59 -8.04 12.72
CA VAL A 237 -17.67 -7.79 11.59
C VAL A 237 -17.12 -6.36 11.64
N ASP A 238 -17.97 -5.36 11.90
CA ASP A 238 -17.55 -3.98 12.11
C ASP A 238 -16.50 -3.88 13.26
N GLN A 239 -16.69 -4.64 14.35
CA GLN A 239 -15.72 -4.67 15.44
C GLN A 239 -14.41 -5.34 15.02
N MET A 240 -14.45 -6.42 14.24
CA MET A 240 -13.25 -7.08 13.73
C MET A 240 -12.41 -6.12 12.86
N VAL A 241 -13.02 -5.45 11.89
CA VAL A 241 -12.28 -4.57 10.97
C VAL A 241 -11.74 -3.32 11.67
N VAL A 242 -12.45 -2.79 12.68
CA VAL A 242 -11.93 -1.71 13.53
C VAL A 242 -10.74 -2.22 14.35
N GLY A 243 -10.80 -3.45 14.86
CA GLY A 243 -9.68 -4.07 15.56
C GLY A 243 -8.45 -4.24 14.67
N TYR A 244 -8.61 -4.76 13.46
CA TYR A 244 -7.50 -4.86 12.49
C TYR A 244 -6.95 -3.48 12.09
N ASN A 245 -7.82 -2.49 11.95
CA ASN A 245 -7.36 -1.13 11.67
C ASN A 245 -6.54 -0.55 12.85
N ASN A 246 -7.01 -0.70 14.07
CA ASN A 246 -6.31 -0.20 15.27
C ASN A 246 -4.95 -0.89 15.49
N ASN A 247 -4.90 -2.22 15.29
CA ASN A 247 -3.71 -3.01 15.60
C ASN A 247 -2.67 -2.97 14.46
N TYR A 248 -3.14 -2.90 13.21
CA TYR A 248 -2.27 -3.10 12.04
C TYR A 248 -2.45 -2.05 10.94
N GLY A 249 -3.32 -1.06 11.12
CA GLY A 249 -3.60 -0.02 10.13
C GLY A 249 -4.32 -0.53 8.87
N TRP A 250 -4.99 -1.69 8.93
CA TRP A 250 -5.71 -2.23 7.78
C TRP A 250 -6.86 -1.33 7.37
N LYS A 251 -6.88 -0.96 6.11
CA LYS A 251 -7.99 -0.24 5.49
C LYS A 251 -9.03 -1.24 4.99
N THR A 252 -10.30 -0.90 5.13
CA THR A 252 -11.43 -1.80 4.80
C THR A 252 -12.41 -1.13 3.85
N ALA A 253 -12.88 -1.88 2.84
CA ALA A 253 -14.02 -1.49 2.03
C ALA A 253 -15.25 -2.34 2.37
N PHE A 254 -16.44 -1.74 2.30
CA PHE A 254 -17.72 -2.38 2.58
C PHE A 254 -18.63 -2.29 1.37
N ALA A 255 -19.12 -3.43 0.92
CA ALA A 255 -20.27 -3.56 0.03
C ALA A 255 -21.46 -4.04 0.85
N SER A 256 -22.21 -3.10 1.44
CA SER A 256 -23.25 -3.39 2.44
C SER A 256 -24.59 -2.78 2.06
N PRO A 257 -25.31 -3.35 1.08
CA PRO A 257 -26.60 -2.83 0.61
C PRO A 257 -27.70 -2.78 1.68
N GLU A 258 -27.60 -3.55 2.75
CA GLU A 258 -28.57 -3.50 3.87
C GLU A 258 -28.23 -2.43 4.91
N ASN A 259 -27.02 -1.94 4.93
CA ASN A 259 -26.60 -0.81 5.79
C ASN A 259 -26.86 0.55 5.13
N ALA A 260 -27.92 0.67 4.35
CA ALA A 260 -28.37 1.93 3.77
C ALA A 260 -29.30 2.65 4.76
N PRO A 261 -29.24 3.98 4.81
CA PRO A 261 -28.29 4.86 4.11
C PRO A 261 -26.87 4.79 4.71
N THR A 262 -25.85 4.99 3.89
CA THR A 262 -24.42 4.81 4.20
C THR A 262 -23.95 5.57 5.45
N TYR A 263 -24.55 6.73 5.73
CA TYR A 263 -24.20 7.50 6.94
C TYR A 263 -24.49 6.76 8.25
N LEU A 264 -25.45 5.86 8.29
CA LEU A 264 -25.75 5.04 9.47
C LEU A 264 -24.62 4.03 9.74
N HIS A 265 -24.08 3.41 8.67
CA HIS A 265 -22.93 2.53 8.81
C HIS A 265 -21.67 3.30 9.20
N ALA A 266 -21.40 4.42 8.55
CA ALA A 266 -20.30 5.30 8.93
C ALA A 266 -20.38 5.74 10.40
N HIS A 267 -21.58 6.06 10.89
CA HIS A 267 -21.80 6.39 12.29
C HIS A 267 -21.53 5.20 13.24
N LYS A 268 -21.90 3.96 12.87
CA LYS A 268 -21.57 2.77 13.67
C LYS A 268 -20.05 2.59 13.78
N LEU A 269 -19.31 2.70 12.68
CA LEU A 269 -17.86 2.62 12.68
C LEU A 269 -17.23 3.76 13.50
N MET A 270 -17.73 4.98 13.32
CA MET A 270 -17.28 6.13 14.09
C MET A 270 -17.43 5.90 15.62
N ARG A 271 -18.54 5.33 16.06
CA ARG A 271 -18.74 4.97 17.48
C ARG A 271 -17.70 3.97 17.98
N LYS A 272 -17.39 2.95 17.19
CA LYS A 272 -16.40 1.93 17.57
C LYS A 272 -14.99 2.53 17.67
N VAL A 273 -14.63 3.42 16.74
CA VAL A 273 -13.36 4.17 16.78
C VAL A 273 -13.32 5.18 17.93
N TRP A 274 -14.45 5.81 18.22
CA TRP A 274 -14.57 6.77 19.34
C TRP A 274 -14.43 6.11 20.71
N GLY A 275 -14.88 4.86 20.82
CA GLY A 275 -14.93 4.09 22.07
C GLY A 275 -16.19 4.34 22.91
N ASP A 276 -17.06 5.29 22.52
CA ASP A 276 -18.30 5.62 23.19
C ASP A 276 -19.27 6.29 22.20
N MET A 277 -20.43 6.76 22.65
CA MET A 277 -21.44 7.43 21.84
C MET A 277 -21.12 8.94 21.78
N PRO A 278 -20.74 9.50 20.62
CA PRO A 278 -20.60 10.94 20.50
C PRO A 278 -21.96 11.62 20.65
N ASN A 279 -21.99 12.76 21.31
CA ASN A 279 -23.19 13.58 21.53
C ASN A 279 -23.15 14.86 20.68
N LYS A 280 -24.26 15.63 20.68
CA LYS A 280 -24.38 16.87 19.90
C LYS A 280 -23.31 17.91 20.22
N GLY A 281 -22.79 17.93 21.45
CA GLY A 281 -21.77 18.88 21.89
C GLY A 281 -20.37 18.54 21.38
N ASP A 282 -20.15 17.29 20.94
CA ASP A 282 -18.86 16.84 20.40
C ASP A 282 -18.65 17.26 18.93
N ILE A 283 -19.74 17.59 18.23
CA ILE A 283 -19.73 17.92 16.78
C ILE A 283 -18.82 19.12 16.52
N GLY A 284 -17.85 18.96 15.62
CA GLY A 284 -16.89 20.02 15.27
C GLY A 284 -15.73 20.19 16.27
N GLY A 285 -15.75 19.48 17.41
CA GLY A 285 -14.64 19.45 18.36
C GLY A 285 -13.40 18.71 17.82
N SER A 286 -12.28 18.86 18.51
CA SER A 286 -11.00 18.27 18.10
C SER A 286 -11.09 16.73 17.94
N LYS A 287 -11.68 16.04 18.94
CA LYS A 287 -11.86 14.58 18.90
C LYS A 287 -12.80 14.16 17.75
N TRP A 288 -13.89 14.92 17.52
CA TRP A 288 -14.79 14.67 16.39
C TRP A 288 -14.04 14.72 15.06
N ASN A 289 -13.27 15.78 14.83
CA ASN A 289 -12.53 15.95 13.58
C ASN A 289 -11.47 14.86 13.40
N GLN A 290 -10.76 14.47 14.45
CA GLN A 290 -9.78 13.38 14.42
C GLN A 290 -10.42 12.04 14.08
N VAL A 291 -11.54 11.68 14.72
CA VAL A 291 -12.22 10.41 14.44
C VAL A 291 -12.89 10.42 13.07
N ALA A 292 -13.49 11.54 12.67
CA ALA A 292 -14.06 11.67 11.32
C ALA A 292 -12.99 11.50 10.23
N GLN A 293 -11.83 12.13 10.41
CA GLN A 293 -10.69 11.98 9.51
C GLN A 293 -10.19 10.52 9.49
N HIS A 294 -10.05 9.91 10.66
CA HIS A 294 -9.63 8.50 10.75
C HIS A 294 -10.60 7.57 10.00
N VAL A 295 -11.91 7.76 10.17
CA VAL A 295 -12.92 6.95 9.45
C VAL A 295 -12.83 7.18 7.95
N ASN A 296 -12.66 8.44 7.51
CA ASN A 296 -12.50 8.80 6.10
C ASN A 296 -11.30 8.13 5.44
N ASP A 297 -10.19 8.05 6.15
CA ASP A 297 -8.91 7.55 5.60
C ASP A 297 -8.81 6.03 5.58
N ASN A 298 -9.65 5.33 6.38
CA ASN A 298 -9.50 3.89 6.60
C ASN A 298 -10.71 3.04 6.20
N PHE A 299 -11.91 3.63 6.06
CA PHE A 299 -13.12 2.87 5.80
C PHE A 299 -13.85 3.42 4.57
N PHE A 300 -14.02 2.59 3.54
CA PHE A 300 -14.58 2.96 2.26
C PHE A 300 -15.91 2.25 2.04
N PHE A 301 -16.90 2.97 1.52
CA PHE A 301 -18.22 2.43 1.28
C PHE A 301 -18.45 2.32 -0.22
N ILE A 302 -18.64 1.09 -0.69
CA ILE A 302 -19.02 0.81 -2.07
C ILE A 302 -20.53 1.00 -2.15
N ASP A 303 -20.96 2.06 -2.81
CA ASP A 303 -22.35 2.40 -3.03
C ASP A 303 -22.68 2.30 -4.52
N MET A 304 -23.58 1.39 -4.89
CA MET A 304 -23.93 1.06 -6.25
C MET A 304 -25.45 0.92 -6.39
N GLU A 305 -25.98 1.27 -7.55
CA GLU A 305 -27.39 1.03 -7.87
C GLU A 305 -27.72 -0.49 -7.93
N ARG A 306 -26.79 -1.28 -8.44
CA ARG A 306 -26.89 -2.74 -8.51
C ARG A 306 -25.60 -3.40 -8.02
N TYR A 307 -25.74 -4.31 -7.08
CA TYR A 307 -24.63 -5.10 -6.54
C TYR A 307 -24.58 -6.47 -7.23
N THR A 308 -23.61 -6.70 -8.10
CA THR A 308 -23.21 -8.02 -8.55
C THR A 308 -21.86 -8.38 -7.94
N LEU A 309 -21.58 -9.68 -7.77
CA LEU A 309 -20.29 -10.11 -7.22
C LEU A 309 -19.13 -9.56 -8.04
N GLU A 310 -19.21 -9.69 -9.37
CA GLU A 310 -18.18 -9.16 -10.28
C GLU A 310 -17.97 -7.66 -10.10
N SER A 311 -19.05 -6.87 -10.04
CA SER A 311 -18.95 -5.42 -9.89
C SER A 311 -18.33 -5.02 -8.54
N VAL A 312 -18.67 -5.72 -7.46
CA VAL A 312 -18.12 -5.51 -6.12
C VAL A 312 -16.63 -5.85 -6.09
N LEU A 313 -16.25 -7.01 -6.66
CA LEU A 313 -14.87 -7.45 -6.71
C LEU A 313 -14.00 -6.52 -7.57
N ARG A 314 -14.50 -6.09 -8.73
CA ARG A 314 -13.81 -5.10 -9.57
C ARG A 314 -13.59 -3.79 -8.82
N LYS A 315 -14.60 -3.30 -8.09
CA LYS A 315 -14.45 -2.09 -7.26
C LYS A 315 -13.52 -2.33 -6.08
N GLY A 316 -13.54 -3.52 -5.48
CA GLY A 316 -12.57 -3.94 -4.47
C GLY A 316 -11.13 -3.90 -4.99
N ALA A 317 -10.88 -4.49 -6.17
CA ALA A 317 -9.56 -4.46 -6.82
C ALA A 317 -9.09 -3.02 -7.12
N GLU A 318 -9.99 -2.14 -7.58
CA GLU A 318 -9.69 -0.72 -7.75
C GLU A 318 -9.27 -0.07 -6.40
N LEU A 319 -10.01 -0.37 -5.32
CA LEU A 319 -9.70 0.15 -3.99
C LEU A 319 -8.41 -0.44 -3.39
N VAL A 320 -8.05 -1.68 -3.74
CA VAL A 320 -6.72 -2.23 -3.43
C VAL A 320 -5.65 -1.37 -4.09
N LYS A 321 -5.76 -1.11 -5.39
CA LYS A 321 -4.78 -0.32 -6.15
C LYS A 321 -4.70 1.12 -5.67
N ARG A 322 -5.86 1.80 -5.53
CA ARG A 322 -5.91 3.25 -5.24
C ARG A 322 -5.82 3.60 -3.76
N LYS A 323 -6.29 2.75 -2.86
CA LYS A 323 -6.40 3.05 -1.41
C LYS A 323 -5.65 2.07 -0.52
N GLY A 324 -5.16 0.97 -1.08
CA GLY A 324 -4.41 -0.03 -0.32
C GLY A 324 -5.26 -0.81 0.67
N ILE A 325 -6.57 -1.01 0.41
CA ILE A 325 -7.41 -1.80 1.32
C ILE A 325 -6.84 -3.22 1.45
N LYS A 326 -6.98 -3.79 2.65
CA LYS A 326 -6.59 -5.18 2.97
C LYS A 326 -7.78 -6.06 3.34
N CYS A 327 -8.96 -5.46 3.49
CA CYS A 327 -10.18 -6.16 3.81
C CYS A 327 -11.32 -5.66 2.91
N LEU A 328 -12.07 -6.57 2.32
CA LEU A 328 -13.33 -6.30 1.63
C LEU A 328 -14.44 -7.05 2.36
N VAL A 329 -15.43 -6.32 2.87
CA VAL A 329 -16.61 -6.88 3.55
C VAL A 329 -17.79 -6.83 2.59
N ILE A 330 -18.46 -7.97 2.42
CA ILE A 330 -19.71 -8.10 1.66
C ILE A 330 -20.82 -8.51 2.65
N ASP A 331 -21.76 -7.60 2.92
CA ASP A 331 -22.79 -7.82 3.95
C ASP A 331 -24.17 -7.28 3.51
N PRO A 332 -25.15 -8.15 3.26
CA PRO A 332 -25.03 -9.60 3.23
C PRO A 332 -24.68 -10.12 1.83
N TYR A 333 -23.98 -11.24 1.77
CA TYR A 333 -23.59 -11.89 0.52
C TYR A 333 -24.78 -12.27 -0.39
N ASN A 334 -25.93 -12.66 0.18
CA ASN A 334 -27.13 -13.04 -0.58
C ASN A 334 -27.77 -11.88 -1.37
N LYS A 335 -27.43 -10.63 -1.08
CA LYS A 335 -27.89 -9.45 -1.83
C LYS A 335 -27.00 -9.08 -3.01
N VAL A 336 -25.86 -9.72 -3.11
CA VAL A 336 -24.84 -9.48 -4.17
C VAL A 336 -24.96 -10.50 -5.30
N ARG A 337 -25.92 -11.44 -5.21
CA ARG A 337 -26.19 -12.44 -6.24
C ARG A 337 -27.00 -11.85 -7.40
N ASP A 338 -26.71 -12.30 -8.62
CA ASP A 338 -27.64 -12.13 -9.72
C ASP A 338 -28.90 -12.95 -9.44
N VAL A 339 -30.05 -12.35 -9.71
CA VAL A 339 -31.39 -12.89 -9.31
C VAL A 339 -31.72 -14.23 -9.99
N ASP A 340 -30.99 -14.58 -11.05
CA ASP A 340 -31.25 -15.76 -11.88
C ASP A 340 -30.36 -16.98 -11.57
N CYS A 341 -29.55 -16.91 -10.48
CA CYS A 341 -28.65 -18.00 -10.13
C CYS A 341 -29.33 -19.14 -9.38
N ASN A 342 -29.21 -20.36 -9.90
CA ASN A 342 -29.63 -21.58 -9.22
C ASN A 342 -28.57 -22.01 -8.16
N THR A 343 -28.81 -23.15 -7.47
CA THR A 343 -27.93 -23.62 -6.38
C THR A 343 -26.52 -24.00 -6.85
N GLU A 344 -26.38 -24.41 -8.13
CA GLU A 344 -25.09 -24.78 -8.70
C GLU A 344 -24.22 -23.52 -8.94
N ASP A 345 -24.82 -22.41 -9.36
CA ASP A 345 -24.17 -21.14 -9.53
C ASP A 345 -23.65 -20.57 -8.19
N VAL A 346 -24.38 -20.81 -7.08
CA VAL A 346 -23.90 -20.40 -5.73
C VAL A 346 -22.59 -21.08 -5.36
N ASN A 347 -22.43 -22.36 -5.67
CA ASN A 347 -21.20 -23.09 -5.42
C ASN A 347 -20.06 -22.56 -6.31
N ARG A 348 -20.36 -22.22 -7.56
CA ARG A 348 -19.42 -21.62 -8.49
C ARG A 348 -18.93 -20.25 -8.00
N TYR A 349 -19.84 -19.35 -7.57
CA TYR A 349 -19.47 -18.04 -7.01
C TYR A 349 -18.68 -18.16 -5.72
N THR A 350 -18.97 -19.14 -4.87
CA THR A 350 -18.17 -19.37 -3.66
C THR A 350 -16.75 -19.85 -4.00
N MET A 351 -16.59 -20.66 -5.05
CA MET A 351 -15.29 -21.05 -5.57
C MET A 351 -14.54 -19.86 -6.19
N GLU A 352 -15.20 -19.02 -6.97
CA GLU A 352 -14.59 -17.82 -7.56
C GLU A 352 -14.10 -16.85 -6.48
N LEU A 353 -14.83 -16.65 -5.38
CA LEU A 353 -14.37 -15.86 -4.24
C LEU A 353 -13.13 -16.45 -3.57
N SER A 354 -13.00 -17.77 -3.53
CA SER A 354 -11.83 -18.43 -2.94
C SER A 354 -10.58 -18.37 -3.83
N LEU A 355 -10.75 -18.01 -5.11
CA LEU A 355 -9.65 -17.88 -6.09
C LEU A 355 -9.09 -16.45 -6.18
N ILE A 356 -9.71 -15.47 -5.50
CA ILE A 356 -9.27 -14.08 -5.48
C ILE A 356 -8.35 -13.88 -4.27
N HIS A 357 -7.14 -14.27 -4.44
CA HIS A 357 -6.07 -14.11 -3.43
C HIS A 357 -5.05 -13.09 -3.88
#